data_c229987d47ba7cbc89e8fb2786b39f5a
#
_entry.id   c229987d47ba7cbc89e8fb2786b39f5a
#
_cell.length_a   1.000
_cell.length_b   1.000
_cell.length_c   1.000
_cell.angle_alpha   90.00
_cell.angle_beta   90.00
_cell.angle_gamma   90.00
#
_symmetry.space_group_name_H-M   'P 1'
#
loop_
_entity.id
_entity.type
_entity.pdbx_description
1 polymer ?
#
loop_
_entity_poly.entity_id
_entity_poly.type
_entity_poly.pdbx_seq_one_letter_code
_entity_poly.pdbx_strand_id
1 'polypeptide(L)'
;MALLDVDKARNLSNKDLVADIQPYVDADSDFDKDDYLQVFWNQGYDTNGKLFAFPAYGTTQIMYYNIKAFKDAGINADDIRTWQDLEAAAKKIREKNPDMAGWEPMWGKWNMVDAVLSNGGKVFSDDGKTVTINSKEWVEVWESFRKWIHDDKIMKIHSGGQGWEYWYKTIDDVLADKAGGYTGSSGDQADLDFTKVAAMEQPGWGSNASAPTADALQLVMLQNSSDEEKQGVYEFMKYFTSPENQANWSMNTGYVAVRNSTQKVDSFKEYTKDHPQALVPLQQASHGSILPEDPTGGKIWDALTVAADEVEIEGKSAQEALDKAQKTAQEALDAVK
;
A
#
# COMPACT_ATOMS: atom_id res chain seq x y z
N MET A 1 14.04 13.59 -16.70
CA MET A 1 12.96 12.75 -16.14
C MET A 1 13.49 11.94 -14.98
N ALA A 2 12.68 11.70 -13.93
CA ALA A 2 12.99 10.75 -12.86
C ALA A 2 11.71 9.96 -12.47
N LEU A 3 11.90 8.76 -11.92
CA LEU A 3 10.86 7.93 -11.33
C LEU A 3 11.04 7.95 -9.81
N LEU A 4 10.03 8.37 -9.07
CA LEU A 4 10.11 8.66 -7.63
C LEU A 4 8.82 8.19 -6.93
N ASP A 5 8.90 7.96 -5.62
CA ASP A 5 7.70 7.94 -4.79
C ASP A 5 7.05 9.33 -4.75
N VAL A 6 5.75 9.36 -4.40
CA VAL A 6 4.95 10.60 -4.45
C VAL A 6 5.51 11.69 -3.54
N ASP A 7 6.03 11.35 -2.36
CA ASP A 7 6.55 12.33 -1.41
C ASP A 7 7.84 12.97 -1.91
N LYS A 8 8.75 12.19 -2.51
CA LYS A 8 9.96 12.73 -3.15
C LYS A 8 9.63 13.60 -4.34
N ALA A 9 8.68 13.17 -5.20
CA ALA A 9 8.21 13.95 -6.34
C ALA A 9 7.64 15.30 -5.89
N ARG A 10 6.81 15.29 -4.85
CA ARG A 10 6.21 16.49 -4.25
C ARG A 10 7.27 17.40 -3.63
N ASN A 11 8.24 16.84 -2.91
CA ASN A 11 9.37 17.61 -2.36
C ASN A 11 10.18 18.34 -3.45
N LEU A 12 10.32 17.73 -4.64
CA LEU A 12 10.94 18.39 -5.79
C LEU A 12 10.02 19.49 -6.36
N SER A 13 8.70 19.25 -6.41
CA SER A 13 7.73 20.27 -6.84
C SER A 13 7.74 21.50 -5.94
N ASN A 14 7.74 21.31 -4.63
CA ASN A 14 7.79 22.39 -3.64
C ASN A 14 9.09 23.25 -3.71
N LYS A 15 10.12 22.73 -4.38
CA LYS A 15 11.39 23.43 -4.64
C LYS A 15 11.51 23.95 -6.07
N ASP A 16 10.41 23.93 -6.85
CA ASP A 16 10.38 24.32 -8.25
C ASP A 16 11.40 23.58 -9.15
N LEU A 17 11.70 22.31 -8.80
CA LEU A 17 12.66 21.48 -9.56
C LEU A 17 11.98 20.60 -10.61
N VAL A 18 10.65 20.53 -10.61
CA VAL A 18 9.86 19.80 -11.61
C VAL A 18 8.91 20.72 -12.34
N ALA A 19 8.72 20.48 -13.64
CA ALA A 19 7.84 21.23 -14.49
C ALA A 19 6.38 20.84 -14.26
N ASP A 20 5.47 21.75 -14.59
CA ASP A 20 4.04 21.47 -14.70
C ASP A 20 3.79 20.65 -15.98
N ILE A 21 3.11 19.52 -15.84
CA ILE A 21 2.77 18.60 -16.92
C ILE A 21 1.41 18.99 -17.54
N GLN A 22 0.56 19.75 -16.81
CA GLN A 22 -0.79 20.08 -17.25
C GLN A 22 -0.84 20.72 -18.64
N PRO A 23 0.06 21.64 -19.04
CA PRO A 23 0.03 22.23 -20.39
C PRO A 23 0.19 21.20 -21.51
N TYR A 24 0.93 20.11 -21.27
CA TYR A 24 1.12 19.03 -22.26
C TYR A 24 -0.13 18.16 -22.35
N VAL A 25 -0.77 17.88 -21.22
CA VAL A 25 -2.05 17.16 -21.15
C VAL A 25 -3.14 17.96 -21.86
N ASP A 26 -3.23 19.25 -21.61
CA ASP A 26 -4.27 20.14 -22.22
C ASP A 26 -4.09 20.31 -23.75
N ALA A 27 -2.87 20.22 -24.23
CA ALA A 27 -2.56 20.30 -25.66
C ALA A 27 -2.81 19.00 -26.42
N ASP A 28 -2.96 17.87 -25.72
CA ASP A 28 -3.15 16.55 -26.30
C ASP A 28 -4.62 16.16 -26.33
N SER A 29 -5.27 16.35 -27.49
CA SER A 29 -6.69 16.03 -27.67
C SER A 29 -7.04 14.55 -27.53
N ASP A 30 -6.05 13.68 -27.63
CA ASP A 30 -6.22 12.22 -27.57
C ASP A 30 -5.95 11.67 -26.14
N PHE A 31 -5.53 12.54 -25.21
CA PHE A 31 -5.26 12.14 -23.85
C PHE A 31 -6.54 11.94 -23.04
N ASP A 32 -6.77 10.74 -22.58
CA ASP A 32 -7.91 10.37 -21.73
C ASP A 32 -7.47 10.20 -20.27
N LYS A 33 -7.60 11.29 -19.48
CA LYS A 33 -7.31 11.25 -18.03
C LYS A 33 -8.30 10.41 -17.23
N ASP A 34 -9.52 10.25 -17.73
CA ASP A 34 -10.59 9.54 -17.03
C ASP A 34 -10.40 8.01 -17.13
N ASP A 35 -9.54 7.56 -18.03
CA ASP A 35 -9.09 6.17 -18.10
C ASP A 35 -8.07 5.81 -17.00
N TYR A 36 -7.45 6.81 -16.35
CA TYR A 36 -6.57 6.54 -15.20
C TYR A 36 -7.38 6.25 -13.94
N LEU A 37 -6.87 5.31 -13.10
CA LEU A 37 -7.39 5.13 -11.75
C LEU A 37 -7.17 6.42 -10.97
N GLN A 38 -8.27 7.01 -10.50
CA GLN A 38 -8.23 8.33 -9.87
C GLN A 38 -7.39 8.36 -8.58
N VAL A 39 -7.31 7.23 -7.86
CA VAL A 39 -6.43 7.08 -6.70
C VAL A 39 -4.96 7.36 -7.05
N PHE A 40 -4.51 6.98 -8.24
CA PHE A 40 -3.14 7.23 -8.70
C PHE A 40 -2.97 8.57 -9.40
N TRP A 41 -3.94 8.95 -10.24
CA TRP A 41 -3.89 10.20 -10.99
C TRP A 41 -3.88 11.42 -10.07
N ASN A 42 -4.73 11.44 -9.06
CA ASN A 42 -4.88 12.55 -8.14
C ASN A 42 -3.63 12.79 -7.27
N GLN A 43 -2.76 11.79 -7.09
CA GLN A 43 -1.49 11.95 -6.37
C GLN A 43 -0.49 12.82 -7.13
N GLY A 44 -0.66 13.00 -8.44
CA GLY A 44 0.18 13.85 -9.29
C GLY A 44 -0.07 15.36 -9.14
N TYR A 45 -1.11 15.76 -8.40
CA TYR A 45 -1.45 17.17 -8.18
C TYR A 45 -0.93 17.66 -6.82
N ASP A 46 -0.48 18.92 -6.81
CA ASP A 46 -0.25 19.64 -5.56
C ASP A 46 -1.50 20.40 -5.10
N THR A 47 -1.42 21.02 -3.93
CA THR A 47 -2.52 21.81 -3.34
C THR A 47 -2.88 23.07 -4.15
N ASN A 48 -2.02 23.52 -5.07
CA ASN A 48 -2.24 24.66 -5.96
C ASN A 48 -2.83 24.25 -7.32
N GLY A 49 -3.03 22.95 -7.54
CA GLY A 49 -3.56 22.39 -8.78
C GLY A 49 -2.51 22.21 -9.89
N LYS A 50 -1.20 22.29 -9.58
CA LYS A 50 -0.12 21.96 -10.51
C LYS A 50 -0.02 20.44 -10.66
N LEU A 51 -0.07 19.94 -11.89
CA LEU A 51 0.24 18.53 -12.19
C LEU A 51 1.77 18.35 -12.21
N PHE A 52 2.35 18.05 -11.05
CA PHE A 52 3.80 17.94 -10.91
C PHE A 52 4.36 16.56 -11.25
N ALA A 53 3.50 15.56 -11.32
CA ALA A 53 3.91 14.16 -11.52
C ALA A 53 2.87 13.37 -12.30
N PHE A 54 3.32 12.29 -12.94
CA PHE A 54 2.51 11.41 -13.77
C PHE A 54 2.63 9.97 -13.25
N PRO A 55 1.53 9.28 -12.91
CA PRO A 55 1.61 7.95 -12.34
C PRO A 55 2.19 6.95 -13.35
N ALA A 56 3.28 6.27 -12.97
CA ALA A 56 3.92 5.27 -13.81
C ALA A 56 3.27 3.89 -13.65
N TYR A 57 3.20 3.42 -12.42
CA TYR A 57 2.53 2.17 -12.01
C TYR A 57 2.14 2.28 -10.54
N GLY A 58 1.09 1.57 -10.18
CA GLY A 58 0.57 1.55 -8.81
C GLY A 58 1.14 0.42 -7.98
N THR A 59 1.04 0.58 -6.66
CA THR A 59 1.31 -0.44 -5.66
C THR A 59 0.27 -0.35 -4.55
N THR A 60 -0.05 -1.48 -3.97
CA THR A 60 -0.86 -1.60 -2.75
C THR A 60 -0.43 -2.86 -2.02
N GLN A 61 -0.63 -2.93 -0.72
CA GLN A 61 -0.40 -4.18 0.00
C GLN A 61 -1.67 -5.04 -0.09
N ILE A 62 -1.51 -6.29 -0.45
CA ILE A 62 -2.59 -7.28 -0.51
C ILE A 62 -2.26 -8.47 0.38
N MET A 63 -3.18 -9.38 0.52
CA MET A 63 -3.02 -10.58 1.32
C MET A 63 -2.73 -11.79 0.45
N TYR A 64 -1.73 -12.59 0.86
CA TYR A 64 -1.39 -13.87 0.26
C TYR A 64 -1.57 -14.97 1.29
N TYR A 65 -2.44 -15.94 1.01
CA TYR A 65 -2.71 -17.04 1.93
C TYR A 65 -2.18 -18.36 1.42
N ASN A 66 -1.71 -19.20 2.34
CA ASN A 66 -1.28 -20.56 2.04
C ASN A 66 -2.52 -21.44 1.81
N ILE A 67 -2.67 -21.95 0.58
CA ILE A 67 -3.83 -22.74 0.14
C ILE A 67 -4.02 -23.98 1.00
N LYS A 68 -2.90 -24.65 1.35
CA LYS A 68 -2.94 -25.87 2.18
C LYS A 68 -3.39 -25.57 3.61
N ALA A 69 -2.86 -24.50 4.22
CA ALA A 69 -3.22 -24.11 5.59
C ALA A 69 -4.71 -23.76 5.70
N PHE A 70 -5.25 -22.98 4.75
CA PHE A 70 -6.67 -22.63 4.69
C PHE A 70 -7.55 -23.86 4.52
N LYS A 71 -7.19 -24.75 3.59
CA LYS A 71 -7.91 -26.01 3.35
C LYS A 71 -7.92 -26.90 4.58
N ASP A 72 -6.76 -27.11 5.22
CA ASP A 72 -6.62 -27.99 6.40
C ASP A 72 -7.38 -27.47 7.62
N ALA A 73 -7.51 -26.13 7.74
CA ALA A 73 -8.27 -25.46 8.78
C ALA A 73 -9.75 -25.26 8.44
N GLY A 74 -10.18 -25.66 7.23
CA GLY A 74 -11.56 -25.51 6.78
C GLY A 74 -12.00 -24.04 6.62
N ILE A 75 -11.07 -23.18 6.15
CA ILE A 75 -11.30 -21.75 5.93
C ILE A 75 -11.59 -21.53 4.43
N ASN A 76 -12.66 -20.77 4.16
CA ASN A 76 -12.90 -20.19 2.83
C ASN A 76 -12.42 -18.75 2.85
N ALA A 77 -11.50 -18.37 1.93
CA ALA A 77 -10.95 -17.03 1.84
C ALA A 77 -12.03 -15.98 1.55
N ASP A 78 -13.09 -16.32 0.82
CA ASP A 78 -14.21 -15.41 0.51
C ASP A 78 -15.03 -14.99 1.75
N ASP A 79 -14.89 -15.73 2.85
CA ASP A 79 -15.56 -15.41 4.13
C ASP A 79 -14.76 -14.40 4.98
N ILE A 80 -13.51 -14.08 4.60
CA ILE A 80 -12.67 -13.11 5.29
C ILE A 80 -12.99 -11.72 4.75
N ARG A 81 -13.87 -11.01 5.44
CA ARG A 81 -14.34 -9.66 5.07
C ARG A 81 -13.86 -8.58 6.01
N THR A 82 -13.42 -8.97 7.20
CA THR A 82 -12.91 -8.07 8.23
C THR A 82 -11.60 -8.61 8.81
N TRP A 83 -10.81 -7.74 9.40
CA TRP A 83 -9.61 -8.15 10.15
C TRP A 83 -9.96 -9.08 11.31
N GLN A 84 -11.17 -8.98 11.87
CA GLN A 84 -11.69 -9.89 12.89
C GLN A 84 -11.97 -11.29 12.33
N ASP A 85 -12.39 -11.39 11.07
CA ASP A 85 -12.51 -12.69 10.40
C ASP A 85 -11.14 -13.32 10.15
N LEU A 86 -10.13 -12.49 9.80
CA LEU A 86 -8.75 -12.95 9.67
C LEU A 86 -8.17 -13.41 11.02
N GLU A 87 -8.45 -12.69 12.11
CA GLU A 87 -8.12 -13.13 13.48
C GLU A 87 -8.68 -14.52 13.76
N ALA A 88 -9.96 -14.74 13.46
CA ALA A 88 -10.62 -16.03 13.66
C ALA A 88 -10.01 -17.12 12.79
N ALA A 89 -9.65 -16.80 11.54
CA ALA A 89 -8.95 -17.71 10.64
C ALA A 89 -7.55 -18.07 11.16
N ALA A 90 -6.78 -17.08 11.61
CA ALA A 90 -5.45 -17.28 12.19
C ALA A 90 -5.49 -18.18 13.43
N LYS A 91 -6.50 -18.02 14.31
CA LYS A 91 -6.74 -18.92 15.45
C LYS A 91 -6.98 -20.36 15.01
N LYS A 92 -7.86 -20.60 14.03
CA LYS A 92 -8.13 -21.95 13.50
C LYS A 92 -6.89 -22.59 12.88
N ILE A 93 -6.04 -21.84 12.19
CA ILE A 93 -4.78 -22.32 11.62
C ILE A 93 -3.85 -22.77 12.75
N ARG A 94 -3.69 -21.95 13.80
CA ARG A 94 -2.87 -22.28 14.98
C ARG A 94 -3.41 -23.48 15.75
N GLU A 95 -4.71 -23.59 15.92
CA GLU A 95 -5.34 -24.77 16.55
C GLU A 95 -5.09 -26.05 15.77
N LYS A 96 -5.12 -25.98 14.44
CA LYS A 96 -4.88 -27.11 13.56
C LYS A 96 -3.41 -27.49 13.48
N ASN A 97 -2.51 -26.51 13.46
CA ASN A 97 -1.07 -26.68 13.43
C ASN A 97 -0.39 -25.67 14.39
N PRO A 98 -0.11 -26.07 15.64
CA PRO A 98 0.48 -25.18 16.65
C PRO A 98 1.86 -24.62 16.31
N ASP A 99 2.61 -25.25 15.40
CA ASP A 99 3.93 -24.80 14.98
C ASP A 99 3.88 -23.76 13.83
N MET A 100 2.70 -23.58 13.23
CA MET A 100 2.48 -22.62 12.13
C MET A 100 2.01 -21.28 12.69
N ALA A 101 2.56 -20.14 12.25
CA ALA A 101 1.96 -18.84 12.47
C ALA A 101 0.59 -18.77 11.79
N GLY A 102 -0.42 -18.22 12.46
CA GLY A 102 -1.75 -18.04 11.85
C GLY A 102 -1.71 -17.04 10.70
N TRP A 103 -1.00 -15.93 10.91
CA TRP A 103 -0.76 -14.89 9.90
C TRP A 103 0.54 -14.14 10.19
N GLU A 104 1.19 -13.61 9.15
CA GLU A 104 2.37 -12.78 9.28
C GLU A 104 2.16 -11.43 8.57
N PRO A 105 1.75 -10.38 9.29
CA PRO A 105 1.80 -9.03 8.72
C PRO A 105 3.26 -8.66 8.44
N MET A 106 3.49 -7.88 7.38
CA MET A 106 4.83 -7.37 7.11
C MET A 106 5.23 -6.37 8.20
N TRP A 107 6.45 -6.47 8.72
CA TRP A 107 6.95 -5.58 9.76
C TRP A 107 6.87 -4.11 9.37
N GLY A 108 6.52 -3.29 10.33
CA GLY A 108 6.46 -1.84 10.24
C GLY A 108 5.04 -1.32 10.12
N LYS A 109 4.91 0.00 10.14
CA LYS A 109 3.63 0.71 10.30
C LYS A 109 2.57 0.44 9.23
N TRP A 110 2.97 0.05 8.01
CA TRP A 110 2.06 0.15 6.85
C TRP A 110 0.85 -0.77 6.91
N ASN A 111 1.01 -2.02 7.35
CA ASN A 111 -0.15 -2.92 7.52
C ASN A 111 -1.13 -2.39 8.58
N MET A 112 -0.61 -1.80 9.65
CA MET A 112 -1.44 -1.19 10.68
C MET A 112 -2.10 0.09 10.20
N VAL A 113 -1.41 0.91 9.39
CA VAL A 113 -1.99 2.12 8.76
C VAL A 113 -3.14 1.73 7.84
N ASP A 114 -2.95 0.73 6.97
CA ASP A 114 -3.99 0.23 6.07
C ASP A 114 -5.26 -0.21 6.84
N ALA A 115 -5.05 -0.96 7.92
CA ALA A 115 -6.16 -1.39 8.79
C ALA A 115 -6.83 -0.22 9.52
N VAL A 116 -6.07 0.81 9.92
CA VAL A 116 -6.61 2.05 10.51
C VAL A 116 -7.48 2.81 9.51
N LEU A 117 -7.03 2.96 8.26
CA LEU A 117 -7.82 3.60 7.21
C LEU A 117 -9.12 2.84 6.96
N SER A 118 -9.03 1.50 6.95
CA SER A 118 -10.21 0.63 6.88
C SER A 118 -11.10 0.72 8.13
N ASN A 119 -10.58 1.18 9.29
CA ASN A 119 -11.36 1.50 10.49
C ASN A 119 -11.90 2.95 10.50
N GLY A 120 -11.66 3.73 9.45
CA GLY A 120 -12.08 5.13 9.35
C GLY A 120 -11.18 6.13 10.09
N GLY A 121 -9.99 5.69 10.53
CA GLY A 121 -8.99 6.56 11.15
C GLY A 121 -8.40 7.55 10.14
N LYS A 122 -7.99 8.73 10.63
CA LYS A 122 -7.38 9.79 9.83
C LYS A 122 -6.03 10.15 10.42
N VAL A 123 -5.12 10.68 9.57
CA VAL A 123 -3.82 11.21 10.02
C VAL A 123 -3.98 12.62 10.58
N PHE A 124 -4.85 13.40 9.97
CA PHE A 124 -5.13 14.80 10.36
C PHE A 124 -6.61 15.04 10.63
N SER A 125 -6.89 16.06 11.43
CA SER A 125 -8.21 16.70 11.50
C SER A 125 -8.62 17.25 10.13
N ASP A 126 -9.93 17.45 9.93
CA ASP A 126 -10.47 17.92 8.65
C ASP A 126 -9.92 19.29 8.22
N ASP A 127 -9.48 20.12 9.15
CA ASP A 127 -8.84 21.42 8.86
C ASP A 127 -7.31 21.33 8.70
N GLY A 128 -6.73 20.11 8.78
CA GLY A 128 -5.30 19.85 8.62
C GLY A 128 -4.41 20.40 9.75
N LYS A 129 -4.98 20.90 10.85
CA LYS A 129 -4.22 21.58 11.90
C LYS A 129 -3.78 20.68 13.04
N THR A 130 -4.42 19.55 13.19
CA THR A 130 -4.15 18.61 14.28
C THR A 130 -3.82 17.24 13.72
N VAL A 131 -2.73 16.66 14.18
CA VAL A 131 -2.43 15.24 13.93
C VAL A 131 -3.39 14.40 14.79
N THR A 132 -3.94 13.31 14.26
CA THR A 132 -4.97 12.48 14.94
C THR A 132 -4.60 11.00 15.02
N ILE A 133 -3.30 10.70 15.01
CA ILE A 133 -2.78 9.33 14.96
C ILE A 133 -2.88 8.57 16.31
N ASN A 134 -3.45 9.17 17.35
CA ASN A 134 -3.80 8.51 18.61
C ASN A 134 -5.31 8.48 18.86
N SER A 135 -6.12 8.68 17.81
CA SER A 135 -7.57 8.56 17.94
C SER A 135 -7.99 7.13 18.31
N LYS A 136 -9.26 6.96 18.70
CA LYS A 136 -9.78 5.65 19.06
C LYS A 136 -9.57 4.61 17.95
N GLU A 137 -9.76 4.99 16.71
CA GLU A 137 -9.63 4.12 15.54
C GLU A 137 -8.19 3.60 15.40
N TRP A 138 -7.20 4.47 15.64
CA TRP A 138 -5.78 4.10 15.63
C TRP A 138 -5.42 3.16 16.78
N VAL A 139 -5.81 3.53 17.99
CA VAL A 139 -5.49 2.74 19.18
C VAL A 139 -6.13 1.36 19.11
N GLU A 140 -7.39 1.26 18.68
CA GLU A 140 -8.10 -0.01 18.54
C GLU A 140 -7.38 -0.98 17.59
N VAL A 141 -6.99 -0.49 16.42
CA VAL A 141 -6.28 -1.30 15.43
C VAL A 141 -4.91 -1.73 15.95
N TRP A 142 -4.10 -0.79 16.40
CA TRP A 142 -2.73 -1.07 16.84
C TRP A 142 -2.67 -1.97 18.07
N GLU A 143 -3.62 -1.80 19.02
CA GLU A 143 -3.73 -2.68 20.17
C GLU A 143 -4.18 -4.09 19.78
N SER A 144 -4.99 -4.24 18.72
CA SER A 144 -5.36 -5.54 18.19
C SER A 144 -4.14 -6.25 17.59
N PHE A 145 -3.30 -5.58 16.79
CA PHE A 145 -2.05 -6.14 16.28
C PHE A 145 -1.10 -6.53 17.42
N ARG A 146 -0.93 -5.64 18.43
CA ARG A 146 -0.13 -5.97 19.62
C ARG A 146 -0.61 -7.27 20.27
N LYS A 147 -1.92 -7.34 20.51
CA LYS A 147 -2.55 -8.50 21.15
C LYS A 147 -2.37 -9.77 20.31
N TRP A 148 -2.61 -9.71 19.01
CA TRP A 148 -2.47 -10.87 18.11
C TRP A 148 -1.04 -11.40 18.07
N ILE A 149 -0.04 -10.51 18.16
CA ILE A 149 1.38 -10.88 18.14
C ILE A 149 1.85 -11.37 19.51
N HIS A 150 1.58 -10.63 20.59
CA HIS A 150 2.20 -10.87 21.89
C HIS A 150 1.35 -11.68 22.86
N ASP A 151 0.04 -11.43 22.92
CA ASP A 151 -0.85 -12.09 23.89
C ASP A 151 -1.43 -13.40 23.31
N ASP A 152 -2.15 -13.31 22.19
CA ASP A 152 -2.79 -14.44 21.53
C ASP A 152 -1.80 -15.32 20.76
N LYS A 153 -0.69 -14.74 20.31
CA LYS A 153 0.39 -15.39 19.53
C LYS A 153 -0.12 -16.10 18.27
N ILE A 154 -1.15 -15.53 17.68
CA ILE A 154 -1.72 -16.02 16.41
C ILE A 154 -1.07 -15.36 15.20
N MET A 155 -0.41 -14.23 15.41
CA MET A 155 0.39 -13.55 14.39
C MET A 155 1.86 -13.50 14.81
N LYS A 156 2.74 -13.40 13.81
CA LYS A 156 4.18 -13.30 13.98
C LYS A 156 4.70 -12.27 12.97
N ILE A 157 5.74 -11.56 13.34
CA ILE A 157 6.51 -10.72 12.43
C ILE A 157 7.96 -11.17 12.38
N HIS A 158 8.60 -10.95 11.23
CA HIS A 158 10.04 -10.90 11.11
C HIS A 158 10.50 -9.45 11.13
N SER A 159 11.49 -9.11 11.93
CA SER A 159 12.04 -7.76 12.04
C SER A 159 13.55 -7.75 11.99
N GLY A 160 14.13 -6.59 11.62
CA GLY A 160 15.58 -6.41 11.55
C GLY A 160 16.23 -7.12 10.36
N GLY A 161 17.54 -7.38 10.47
CA GLY A 161 18.34 -7.91 9.36
C GLY A 161 18.91 -6.80 8.47
N GLN A 162 19.49 -7.20 7.32
CA GLN A 162 20.02 -6.27 6.33
C GLN A 162 19.09 -6.15 5.14
N GLY A 163 18.80 -4.91 4.72
CA GLY A 163 17.94 -4.63 3.56
C GLY A 163 16.55 -5.24 3.74
N TRP A 164 16.13 -6.08 2.81
CA TRP A 164 14.81 -6.71 2.76
C TRP A 164 14.77 -8.12 3.38
N GLU A 165 15.72 -8.49 4.24
CA GLU A 165 15.82 -9.84 4.82
C GLU A 165 14.55 -10.27 5.56
N TYR A 166 13.93 -9.37 6.34
CA TYR A 166 12.67 -9.62 7.03
C TYR A 166 11.53 -9.89 6.06
N TRP A 167 11.52 -9.19 4.93
CA TRP A 167 10.50 -9.33 3.89
C TRP A 167 10.52 -10.72 3.27
N TYR A 168 11.70 -11.15 2.80
CA TYR A 168 11.85 -12.49 2.22
C TYR A 168 11.64 -13.61 3.22
N LYS A 169 11.99 -13.43 4.50
CA LYS A 169 11.69 -14.40 5.55
C LYS A 169 10.18 -14.60 5.74
N THR A 170 9.40 -13.53 5.68
CA THR A 170 7.94 -13.61 5.76
C THR A 170 7.37 -14.38 4.56
N ILE A 171 7.83 -14.10 3.34
CA ILE A 171 7.44 -14.83 2.13
C ILE A 171 7.82 -16.32 2.25
N ASP A 172 9.06 -16.60 2.64
CA ASP A 172 9.58 -17.95 2.78
C ASP A 172 8.80 -18.78 3.79
N ASP A 173 8.37 -18.21 4.91
CA ASP A 173 7.57 -18.92 5.91
C ASP A 173 6.22 -19.38 5.35
N VAL A 174 5.57 -18.55 4.54
CA VAL A 174 4.31 -18.93 3.88
C VAL A 174 4.53 -19.99 2.81
N LEU A 175 5.58 -19.86 1.99
CA LEU A 175 5.91 -20.84 0.93
C LEU A 175 6.39 -22.20 1.51
N ALA A 176 6.93 -22.20 2.74
CA ALA A 176 7.42 -23.38 3.44
C ALA A 176 6.38 -24.00 4.39
N ASP A 177 5.11 -23.63 4.30
CA ASP A 177 4.02 -24.11 5.17
C ASP A 177 4.24 -23.81 6.67
N LYS A 178 4.90 -22.67 7.00
CA LYS A 178 5.15 -22.22 8.38
C LYS A 178 4.25 -21.07 8.81
N ALA A 179 3.54 -20.44 7.87
CA ALA A 179 2.54 -19.41 8.13
C ALA A 179 1.30 -19.64 7.27
N GLY A 180 0.12 -19.26 7.80
CA GLY A 180 -1.15 -19.35 7.11
C GLY A 180 -1.31 -18.34 5.99
N GLY A 181 -0.53 -17.27 6.02
CA GLY A 181 -0.50 -16.23 5.00
C GLY A 181 0.24 -15.00 5.51
N TYR A 182 0.37 -14.00 4.64
CA TYR A 182 0.99 -12.73 4.98
C TYR A 182 0.32 -11.56 4.25
N THR A 183 0.56 -10.34 4.73
CA THR A 183 0.16 -9.11 4.07
C THR A 183 1.41 -8.41 3.53
N GLY A 184 1.50 -8.23 2.22
CA GLY A 184 2.67 -7.65 1.57
C GLY A 184 2.35 -6.98 0.25
N SER A 185 3.38 -6.56 -0.49
CA SER A 185 3.25 -5.79 -1.71
C SER A 185 2.56 -6.56 -2.84
N SER A 186 1.80 -5.86 -3.67
CA SER A 186 1.33 -6.39 -4.95
C SER A 186 2.49 -6.85 -5.84
N GLY A 187 3.66 -6.21 -5.74
CA GLY A 187 4.88 -6.58 -6.46
C GLY A 187 5.49 -7.92 -6.04
N ASP A 188 5.11 -8.47 -4.88
CA ASP A 188 5.60 -9.79 -4.44
C ASP A 188 5.14 -10.92 -5.34
N GLN A 189 4.11 -10.69 -6.18
CA GLN A 189 3.59 -11.72 -7.09
C GLN A 189 4.65 -12.32 -8.00
N ALA A 190 5.69 -11.57 -8.34
CA ALA A 190 6.79 -12.07 -9.16
C ALA A 190 7.64 -13.16 -8.45
N ASP A 191 7.65 -13.16 -7.11
CA ASP A 191 8.46 -14.05 -6.28
C ASP A 191 7.64 -15.23 -5.70
N LEU A 192 6.33 -15.30 -5.98
CA LEU A 192 5.41 -16.25 -5.36
C LEU A 192 5.11 -17.46 -6.25
N ASP A 193 5.00 -18.63 -5.61
CA ASP A 193 4.51 -19.87 -6.21
C ASP A 193 3.00 -19.99 -6.01
N PHE A 194 2.21 -19.59 -7.00
CA PHE A 194 0.74 -19.64 -6.96
C PHE A 194 0.15 -21.05 -7.02
N THR A 195 0.96 -22.11 -7.02
CA THR A 195 0.50 -23.47 -6.72
C THR A 195 0.35 -23.71 -5.21
N LYS A 196 1.01 -22.87 -4.38
CA LYS A 196 1.01 -22.94 -2.91
C LYS A 196 0.22 -21.84 -2.25
N VAL A 197 0.19 -20.66 -2.86
CA VAL A 197 -0.48 -19.48 -2.31
C VAL A 197 -1.56 -18.96 -3.25
N ALA A 198 -2.51 -18.23 -2.70
CA ALA A 198 -3.46 -17.44 -3.48
C ALA A 198 -3.53 -16.03 -2.88
N ALA A 199 -4.04 -15.08 -3.67
CA ALA A 199 -4.17 -13.69 -3.27
C ALA A 199 -5.62 -13.34 -2.93
N MET A 200 -5.79 -12.41 -2.00
CA MET A 200 -7.06 -11.75 -1.68
C MET A 200 -6.81 -10.29 -1.30
N GLU A 201 -7.85 -9.47 -1.39
CA GLU A 201 -7.80 -8.08 -0.93
C GLU A 201 -7.64 -8.01 0.59
N GLN A 202 -7.10 -6.92 1.11
CA GLN A 202 -7.15 -6.63 2.54
C GLN A 202 -8.62 -6.43 2.96
N PRO A 203 -9.04 -6.98 4.11
CA PRO A 203 -10.42 -6.86 4.56
C PRO A 203 -10.68 -5.51 5.22
N GLY A 204 -11.95 -5.20 5.43
CA GLY A 204 -12.40 -4.07 6.21
C GLY A 204 -12.17 -4.25 7.72
N TRP A 205 -12.63 -3.28 8.51
CA TRP A 205 -12.57 -3.34 9.98
C TRP A 205 -13.96 -3.22 10.59
N GLY A 206 -14.39 -4.25 11.32
CA GLY A 206 -15.73 -4.28 11.92
C GLY A 206 -16.83 -4.15 10.86
N SER A 207 -17.57 -3.03 10.89
CA SER A 207 -18.62 -2.75 9.89
C SER A 207 -18.14 -1.87 8.73
N ASN A 208 -16.88 -1.42 8.75
CA ASN A 208 -16.34 -0.53 7.74
C ASN A 208 -15.77 -1.32 6.56
N ALA A 209 -15.93 -0.80 5.36
CA ALA A 209 -15.35 -1.39 4.16
C ALA A 209 -13.81 -1.27 4.15
N SER A 210 -13.17 -2.16 3.41
CA SER A 210 -11.74 -2.09 3.15
C SER A 210 -11.37 -0.78 2.43
N ALA A 211 -10.33 -0.12 2.92
CA ALA A 211 -9.82 1.14 2.36
C ALA A 211 -8.29 1.29 2.57
N PRO A 212 -7.48 0.25 2.25
CA PRO A 212 -6.03 0.31 2.42
C PRO A 212 -5.40 1.36 1.50
N THR A 213 -4.15 1.70 1.74
CA THR A 213 -3.42 2.63 0.88
C THR A 213 -3.22 2.06 -0.53
N ALA A 214 -3.28 2.94 -1.52
CA ALA A 214 -2.86 2.67 -2.88
C ALA A 214 -2.00 3.85 -3.36
N ASP A 215 -0.72 3.56 -3.61
CA ASP A 215 0.26 4.55 -4.03
C ASP A 215 0.71 4.33 -5.47
N ALA A 216 1.24 5.37 -6.12
CA ALA A 216 1.88 5.24 -7.42
C ALA A 216 3.33 5.71 -7.36
N LEU A 217 4.21 4.99 -8.06
CA LEU A 217 5.49 5.55 -8.46
C LEU A 217 5.22 6.60 -9.55
N GLN A 218 5.85 7.75 -9.39
CA GLN A 218 5.59 8.95 -10.15
C GLN A 218 6.74 9.28 -11.10
N LEU A 219 6.41 9.51 -12.37
CA LEU A 219 7.32 10.10 -13.34
C LEU A 219 7.25 11.62 -13.22
N VAL A 220 8.41 12.27 -13.09
CA VAL A 220 8.52 13.72 -13.04
C VAL A 220 9.35 14.25 -14.19
N MET A 221 8.94 15.42 -14.68
CA MET A 221 9.62 16.18 -15.71
C MET A 221 10.51 17.23 -15.04
N LEU A 222 11.81 17.24 -15.29
CA LEU A 222 12.71 18.20 -14.64
C LEU A 222 12.50 19.60 -15.20
N GLN A 223 12.46 20.61 -14.31
CA GLN A 223 12.19 22.01 -14.67
C GLN A 223 13.19 22.57 -15.66
N ASN A 224 14.48 22.23 -15.51
CA ASN A 224 15.59 22.78 -16.33
C ASN A 224 15.82 22.05 -17.65
N SER A 225 14.96 21.08 -18.02
CA SER A 225 15.03 20.46 -19.35
C SER A 225 14.59 21.45 -20.43
N SER A 226 15.13 21.30 -21.66
CA SER A 226 14.67 22.04 -22.82
C SER A 226 13.22 21.68 -23.19
N ASP A 227 12.55 22.50 -23.97
CA ASP A 227 11.17 22.24 -24.40
C ASP A 227 11.07 20.95 -25.22
N GLU A 228 12.09 20.67 -26.07
CA GLU A 228 12.17 19.43 -26.84
C GLU A 228 12.31 18.20 -25.93
N GLU A 229 13.17 18.28 -24.89
CA GLU A 229 13.33 17.21 -23.90
C GLU A 229 12.05 17.00 -23.10
N LYS A 230 11.36 18.07 -22.71
CA LYS A 230 10.07 18.00 -21.99
C LYS A 230 8.99 17.34 -22.83
N GLN A 231 8.91 17.67 -24.11
CA GLN A 231 8.00 17.01 -25.03
C GLN A 231 8.31 15.53 -25.17
N GLY A 232 9.60 15.15 -25.28
CA GLY A 232 10.03 13.76 -25.32
C GLY A 232 9.70 13.00 -24.03
N VAL A 233 9.82 13.65 -22.88
CA VAL A 233 9.42 13.08 -21.59
C VAL A 233 7.92 12.82 -21.54
N TYR A 234 7.08 13.76 -22.02
CA TYR A 234 5.64 13.59 -22.08
C TYR A 234 5.22 12.42 -22.99
N GLU A 235 5.83 12.31 -24.16
CA GLU A 235 5.60 11.17 -25.07
C GLU A 235 6.00 9.84 -24.42
N PHE A 236 7.12 9.82 -23.67
CA PHE A 236 7.51 8.62 -22.92
C PHE A 236 6.50 8.27 -21.82
N MET A 237 5.99 9.26 -21.08
CA MET A 237 4.94 9.05 -20.05
C MET A 237 3.71 8.38 -20.65
N LYS A 238 3.21 8.89 -21.78
CA LYS A 238 2.08 8.28 -22.51
C LYS A 238 2.40 6.85 -23.00
N TYR A 239 3.56 6.68 -23.58
CA TYR A 239 4.00 5.36 -24.05
C TYR A 239 4.07 4.35 -22.93
N PHE A 240 4.75 4.69 -21.82
CA PHE A 240 4.92 3.80 -20.69
C PHE A 240 3.57 3.44 -20.05
N THR A 241 2.65 4.39 -19.99
CA THR A 241 1.32 4.19 -19.41
C THR A 241 0.25 3.80 -20.43
N SER A 242 0.63 3.44 -21.67
CA SER A 242 -0.34 2.86 -22.61
C SER A 242 -0.92 1.55 -22.06
N PRO A 243 -2.17 1.22 -22.36
CA PRO A 243 -2.82 0.00 -21.82
C PRO A 243 -2.01 -1.27 -22.07
N GLU A 244 -1.39 -1.41 -23.24
CA GLU A 244 -0.57 -2.56 -23.63
C GLU A 244 0.71 -2.66 -22.80
N ASN A 245 1.40 -1.53 -22.58
CA ASN A 245 2.62 -1.49 -21.78
C ASN A 245 2.29 -1.71 -20.29
N GLN A 246 1.19 -1.16 -19.80
CA GLN A 246 0.71 -1.41 -18.44
C GLN A 246 0.32 -2.87 -18.24
N ALA A 247 -0.33 -3.51 -19.22
CA ALA A 247 -0.62 -4.94 -19.19
C ALA A 247 0.67 -5.75 -19.08
N ASN A 248 1.65 -5.47 -19.96
CA ASN A 248 2.94 -6.14 -19.93
C ASN A 248 3.68 -5.93 -18.60
N TRP A 249 3.68 -4.69 -18.08
CA TRP A 249 4.29 -4.38 -16.79
C TRP A 249 3.65 -5.16 -15.64
N SER A 250 2.32 -5.13 -15.51
CA SER A 250 1.60 -5.83 -14.45
C SER A 250 1.78 -7.34 -14.52
N MET A 251 1.73 -7.95 -15.70
CA MET A 251 1.92 -9.39 -15.87
C MET A 251 3.31 -9.88 -15.45
N ASN A 252 4.34 -9.03 -15.61
CA ASN A 252 5.73 -9.42 -15.32
C ASN A 252 6.21 -8.99 -13.93
N THR A 253 5.50 -8.07 -13.24
CA THR A 253 5.97 -7.51 -11.97
C THR A 253 4.97 -7.63 -10.84
N GLY A 254 3.68 -7.88 -11.14
CA GLY A 254 2.60 -7.84 -10.16
C GLY A 254 2.15 -6.43 -9.72
N TYR A 255 2.86 -5.36 -10.14
CA TYR A 255 2.45 -4.00 -9.85
C TYR A 255 1.16 -3.61 -10.56
N VAL A 256 0.42 -2.67 -9.98
CA VAL A 256 -0.91 -2.26 -10.44
C VAL A 256 -0.82 -1.38 -11.68
N ALA A 257 -1.56 -1.75 -12.73
CA ALA A 257 -1.74 -0.88 -13.88
C ALA A 257 -2.49 0.40 -13.47
N VAL A 258 -2.03 1.54 -13.98
CA VAL A 258 -2.66 2.84 -13.66
C VAL A 258 -3.85 3.18 -14.57
N ARG A 259 -4.13 2.38 -15.61
CA ARG A 259 -5.20 2.59 -16.60
C ARG A 259 -6.31 1.55 -16.46
N ASN A 260 -7.56 2.00 -16.40
CA ASN A 260 -8.74 1.11 -16.40
C ASN A 260 -8.82 0.25 -17.67
N SER A 261 -8.44 0.81 -18.81
CA SER A 261 -8.45 0.12 -20.12
C SER A 261 -7.45 -1.04 -20.22
N THR A 262 -6.47 -1.12 -19.32
CA THR A 262 -5.52 -2.27 -19.26
C THR A 262 -6.26 -3.60 -19.16
N GLN A 263 -7.38 -3.66 -18.42
CA GLN A 263 -8.21 -4.86 -18.32
C GLN A 263 -8.87 -5.28 -19.64
N LYS A 264 -8.90 -4.40 -20.64
CA LYS A 264 -9.48 -4.66 -21.97
C LYS A 264 -8.45 -5.18 -22.97
N VAL A 265 -7.16 -5.15 -22.63
CA VAL A 265 -6.07 -5.67 -23.46
C VAL A 265 -6.16 -7.17 -23.55
N ASP A 266 -6.14 -7.72 -24.77
CA ASP A 266 -6.40 -9.16 -24.98
C ASP A 266 -5.35 -10.05 -24.33
N SER A 267 -4.06 -9.66 -24.32
CA SER A 267 -3.03 -10.41 -23.61
C SER A 267 -3.25 -10.45 -22.09
N PHE A 268 -3.74 -9.35 -21.50
CA PHE A 268 -4.04 -9.31 -20.08
C PHE A 268 -5.28 -10.15 -19.73
N LYS A 269 -6.33 -10.10 -20.55
CA LYS A 269 -7.50 -10.95 -20.38
C LYS A 269 -7.16 -12.44 -20.47
N GLU A 270 -6.28 -12.82 -21.39
CA GLU A 270 -5.86 -14.21 -21.52
C GLU A 270 -5.03 -14.64 -20.31
N TYR A 271 -4.07 -13.80 -19.90
CA TYR A 271 -3.22 -14.06 -18.75
C TYR A 271 -4.02 -14.25 -17.46
N THR A 272 -5.02 -13.40 -17.21
CA THR A 272 -5.80 -13.42 -15.96
C THR A 272 -6.75 -14.61 -15.84
N LYS A 273 -7.00 -15.37 -16.92
CA LYS A 273 -7.74 -16.64 -16.83
C LYS A 273 -6.98 -17.68 -16.03
N ASP A 274 -5.67 -17.78 -16.25
CA ASP A 274 -4.79 -18.72 -15.56
C ASP A 274 -4.11 -18.10 -14.32
N HIS A 275 -4.13 -16.76 -14.20
CA HIS A 275 -3.52 -15.98 -13.14
C HIS A 275 -4.51 -14.99 -12.50
N PRO A 276 -5.61 -15.48 -11.87
CA PRO A 276 -6.64 -14.59 -11.31
C PRO A 276 -6.13 -13.65 -10.22
N GLN A 277 -5.05 -14.02 -9.53
CA GLN A 277 -4.38 -13.17 -8.53
C GLN A 277 -3.91 -11.82 -9.09
N ALA A 278 -3.66 -11.72 -10.41
CA ALA A 278 -3.23 -10.46 -11.03
C ALA A 278 -4.32 -9.39 -11.04
N LEU A 279 -5.59 -9.75 -10.83
CA LEU A 279 -6.70 -8.81 -10.72
C LEU A 279 -6.86 -8.24 -9.30
N VAL A 280 -6.39 -8.94 -8.27
CA VAL A 280 -6.60 -8.56 -6.87
C VAL A 280 -6.04 -7.18 -6.54
N PRO A 281 -4.79 -6.82 -6.91
CA PRO A 281 -4.26 -5.49 -6.63
C PRO A 281 -5.04 -4.37 -7.33
N LEU A 282 -5.52 -4.62 -8.54
CA LEU A 282 -6.30 -3.65 -9.31
C LEU A 282 -7.69 -3.44 -8.70
N GLN A 283 -8.33 -4.52 -8.23
CA GLN A 283 -9.61 -4.45 -7.53
C GLN A 283 -9.44 -3.64 -6.24
N GLN A 284 -8.45 -3.96 -5.42
CA GLN A 284 -8.19 -3.22 -4.17
C GLN A 284 -7.86 -1.75 -4.41
N ALA A 285 -7.02 -1.43 -5.41
CA ALA A 285 -6.69 -0.04 -5.73
C ALA A 285 -7.90 0.78 -6.16
N SER A 286 -8.95 0.16 -6.71
CA SER A 286 -10.18 0.86 -7.14
C SER A 286 -10.95 1.50 -5.97
N HIS A 287 -10.75 1.02 -4.74
CA HIS A 287 -11.32 1.56 -3.51
C HIS A 287 -10.24 1.95 -2.48
N GLY A 288 -8.99 2.04 -2.92
CA GLY A 288 -7.84 2.39 -2.09
C GLY A 288 -7.89 3.85 -1.60
N SER A 289 -7.18 4.08 -0.51
CA SER A 289 -7.03 5.39 0.10
C SER A 289 -5.76 6.09 -0.38
N ILE A 290 -5.83 7.40 -0.52
CA ILE A 290 -4.67 8.27 -0.72
C ILE A 290 -4.21 8.76 0.65
N LEU A 291 -2.92 8.60 0.96
CA LEU A 291 -2.36 9.19 2.17
C LEU A 291 -2.27 10.72 2.03
N PRO A 292 -2.58 11.46 3.09
CA PRO A 292 -2.42 12.91 3.07
C PRO A 292 -0.93 13.27 3.00
N GLU A 293 -0.66 14.44 2.39
CA GLU A 293 0.67 15.01 2.39
C GLU A 293 1.20 15.23 3.82
N ASP A 294 2.44 14.81 4.08
CA ASP A 294 3.14 15.16 5.31
C ASP A 294 3.92 16.46 5.13
N PRO A 295 3.42 17.61 5.64
CA PRO A 295 4.07 18.89 5.45
C PRO A 295 5.36 19.03 6.26
N THR A 296 5.64 18.07 7.15
CA THR A 296 6.82 18.10 8.03
C THR A 296 8.06 17.47 7.38
N GLY A 297 7.94 16.98 6.15
CA GLY A 297 9.03 16.32 5.43
C GLY A 297 9.30 14.90 5.92
N GLY A 298 8.28 14.19 6.38
CA GLY A 298 8.34 12.78 6.79
C GLY A 298 8.35 12.53 8.29
N LYS A 299 8.43 13.57 9.14
CA LYS A 299 8.55 13.37 10.60
C LYS A 299 7.33 12.72 11.25
N ILE A 300 6.14 12.90 10.67
CA ILE A 300 4.93 12.22 11.14
C ILE A 300 5.05 10.71 10.89
N TRP A 301 5.49 10.34 9.69
CA TRP A 301 5.73 8.94 9.34
C TRP A 301 6.88 8.30 10.12
N ASP A 302 7.93 9.08 10.44
CA ASP A 302 9.04 8.63 11.30
C ASP A 302 8.55 8.35 12.73
N ALA A 303 7.70 9.21 13.28
CA ALA A 303 7.10 9.00 14.60
C ALA A 303 6.26 7.73 14.65
N LEU A 304 5.46 7.45 13.60
CA LEU A 304 4.70 6.21 13.47
C LEU A 304 5.61 4.98 13.29
N THR A 305 6.75 5.11 12.62
CA THR A 305 7.72 4.00 12.50
C THR A 305 8.24 3.59 13.88
N VAL A 306 8.62 4.57 14.71
CA VAL A 306 9.07 4.30 16.09
C VAL A 306 7.96 3.66 16.91
N ALA A 307 6.73 4.16 16.81
CA ALA A 307 5.60 3.60 17.53
C ALA A 307 5.27 2.16 17.07
N ALA A 308 5.43 1.86 15.76
CA ALA A 308 5.25 0.51 15.25
C ALA A 308 6.23 -0.49 15.86
N ASP A 309 7.52 -0.12 15.95
CA ASP A 309 8.52 -0.96 16.62
C ASP A 309 8.19 -1.17 18.10
N GLU A 310 7.75 -0.13 18.82
CA GLU A 310 7.32 -0.24 20.22
C GLU A 310 6.15 -1.22 20.39
N VAL A 311 5.20 -1.24 19.45
CA VAL A 311 4.02 -2.13 19.49
C VAL A 311 4.35 -3.53 19.00
N GLU A 312 4.96 -3.66 17.81
CA GLU A 312 5.17 -4.94 17.14
C GLU A 312 6.34 -5.75 17.73
N ILE A 313 7.45 -5.07 18.12
CA ILE A 313 8.66 -5.74 18.61
C ILE A 313 8.69 -5.78 20.13
N GLU A 314 8.42 -4.64 20.79
CA GLU A 314 8.55 -4.53 22.23
C GLU A 314 7.26 -4.89 23.00
N GLY A 315 6.12 -5.01 22.31
CA GLY A 315 4.83 -5.35 22.91
C GLY A 315 4.25 -4.27 23.82
N LYS A 316 4.69 -3.01 23.66
CA LYS A 316 4.16 -1.89 24.43
C LYS A 316 2.70 -1.60 24.06
N SER A 317 1.98 -0.99 24.99
CA SER A 317 0.61 -0.53 24.78
C SER A 317 0.54 0.39 23.55
N ALA A 318 -0.43 0.14 22.66
CA ALA A 318 -0.66 0.98 21.50
C ALA A 318 -1.02 2.42 21.90
N GLN A 319 -1.77 2.60 23.01
CA GLN A 319 -2.10 3.93 23.50
C GLN A 319 -0.85 4.73 23.86
N GLU A 320 0.08 4.14 24.63
CA GLU A 320 1.32 4.83 25.05
C GLU A 320 2.22 5.14 23.86
N ALA A 321 2.39 4.21 22.92
CA ALA A 321 3.22 4.39 21.74
C ALA A 321 2.64 5.48 20.82
N LEU A 322 1.32 5.45 20.57
CA LEU A 322 0.65 6.42 19.73
C LEU A 322 0.53 7.80 20.38
N ASP A 323 0.35 7.91 21.70
CA ASP A 323 0.36 9.21 22.40
C ASP A 323 1.72 9.90 22.27
N LYS A 324 2.80 9.13 22.38
CA LYS A 324 4.17 9.64 22.17
C LYS A 324 4.39 10.07 20.72
N ALA A 325 3.97 9.25 19.76
CA ALA A 325 4.04 9.56 18.33
C ALA A 325 3.22 10.80 17.98
N GLN A 326 1.99 10.90 18.49
CA GLN A 326 1.09 12.04 18.33
C GLN A 326 1.75 13.35 18.79
N LYS A 327 2.36 13.33 19.98
CA LYS A 327 3.05 14.51 20.51
C LYS A 327 4.20 14.94 19.59
N THR A 328 5.06 14.01 19.18
CA THR A 328 6.20 14.28 18.30
C THR A 328 5.74 14.80 16.93
N ALA A 329 4.71 14.16 16.36
CA ALA A 329 4.14 14.54 15.08
C ALA A 329 3.47 15.93 15.13
N GLN A 330 2.75 16.26 16.21
CA GLN A 330 2.11 17.57 16.37
C GLN A 330 3.15 18.67 16.55
N GLU A 331 4.20 18.46 17.36
CA GLU A 331 5.30 19.40 17.50
C GLU A 331 5.99 19.68 16.15
N ALA A 332 6.18 18.65 15.33
CA ALA A 332 6.73 18.81 13.98
C ALA A 332 5.78 19.59 13.04
N LEU A 333 4.47 19.33 13.12
CA LEU A 333 3.47 20.05 12.33
C LEU A 333 3.40 21.53 12.74
N ASP A 334 3.45 21.83 14.04
CA ASP A 334 3.39 23.21 14.53
C ASP A 334 4.65 24.02 14.15
N ALA A 335 5.78 23.36 13.94
CA ALA A 335 7.03 24.00 13.53
C ALA A 335 7.07 24.41 12.04
N VAL A 336 6.15 23.93 11.20
CA VAL A 336 6.09 24.25 9.76
C VAL A 336 4.90 25.15 9.40
N LYS A 337 4.08 25.53 10.37
CA LYS A 337 3.04 26.56 10.27
C LYS A 337 3.62 27.95 10.48
#